data_efee66c524f300b42cc6f10a29055233
#
_entry.id   efee66c524f300b42cc6f10a29055233
#
_cell.length_a   1.000
_cell.length_b   1.000
_cell.length_c   1.000
_cell.angle_alpha   90.00
_cell.angle_beta   90.00
_cell.angle_gamma   90.00
#
_symmetry.space_group_name_H-M   'P 1'
#
loop_
_entity.id
_entity.type
_entity.pdbx_description
1 polymer ?
#
loop_
_entity_poly.entity_id
_entity_poly.type
_entity_poly.pdbx_seq_one_letter_code
_entity_poly.pdbx_strand_id
1 'polypeptide(L)'
;MRKKINLGNNISFKAGETWSFNNSVVENFDKHILSSIPQYKDIQNYIADISEWFLKENSRVYDVGCSTSNTTYAISLKNKNKLNFVCIDISKKMLEVSKKN
;
A
#
# COMPACT_ATOMS: atom_id res chain seq x y z
N MET A 1 -3.73 -22.43 -24.92
CA MET A 1 -3.02 -21.89 -23.74
C MET A 1 -3.02 -20.37 -23.84
N ARG A 2 -3.46 -19.69 -22.77
CA ARG A 2 -3.49 -18.21 -22.78
C ARG A 2 -2.08 -17.65 -22.64
N LYS A 3 -1.79 -16.58 -23.39
CA LYS A 3 -0.51 -15.87 -23.30
C LYS A 3 -0.37 -15.21 -21.93
N LYS A 4 0.79 -15.34 -21.31
CA LYS A 4 1.13 -14.67 -20.06
C LYS A 4 1.53 -13.23 -20.36
N ILE A 5 0.93 -12.28 -19.63
CA ILE A 5 1.25 -10.87 -19.70
C ILE A 5 2.16 -10.54 -18.51
N ASN A 6 3.36 -10.03 -18.82
CA ASN A 6 4.36 -9.68 -17.80
C ASN A 6 4.40 -8.15 -17.63
N LEU A 7 4.14 -7.68 -16.41
CA LEU A 7 4.17 -6.27 -16.05
C LEU A 7 5.52 -5.83 -15.47
N GLY A 8 6.49 -6.73 -15.42
CA GLY A 8 7.77 -6.46 -14.75
C GLY A 8 7.70 -6.73 -13.24
N ASN A 9 8.85 -6.64 -12.57
CA ASN A 9 8.95 -6.86 -11.12
C ASN A 9 8.31 -8.20 -10.64
N ASN A 10 8.34 -9.23 -11.48
CA ASN A 10 7.73 -10.55 -11.22
C ASN A 10 6.20 -10.52 -11.09
N ILE A 11 5.54 -9.46 -11.54
CA ILE A 11 4.08 -9.35 -11.59
C ILE A 11 3.60 -9.75 -12.99
N SER A 12 2.70 -10.70 -13.05
CA SER A 12 2.15 -11.19 -14.34
C SER A 12 0.74 -11.73 -14.16
N PHE A 13 0.00 -11.78 -15.27
CA PHE A 13 -1.30 -12.41 -15.35
C PHE A 13 -1.53 -13.00 -16.75
N LYS A 14 -2.47 -13.92 -16.87
CA LYS A 14 -2.81 -14.54 -18.15
C LYS A 14 -3.71 -13.62 -18.97
N ALA A 15 -3.50 -13.58 -20.29
CA ALA A 15 -4.36 -12.81 -21.18
C ALA A 15 -5.82 -13.26 -21.05
N GLY A 16 -6.74 -12.29 -20.96
CA GLY A 16 -8.16 -12.52 -20.76
C GLY A 16 -8.62 -12.65 -19.31
N GLU A 17 -7.70 -12.66 -18.35
CA GLU A 17 -8.04 -12.59 -16.95
C GLU A 17 -8.30 -11.14 -16.54
N THR A 18 -9.23 -10.93 -15.61
CA THR A 18 -9.42 -9.63 -14.99
C THR A 18 -8.25 -9.35 -14.05
N TRP A 19 -7.75 -8.12 -14.06
CA TRP A 19 -6.73 -7.70 -13.11
C TRP A 19 -7.21 -7.95 -11.68
N SER A 20 -6.36 -8.55 -10.87
CA SER A 20 -6.64 -8.81 -9.45
C SER A 20 -5.34 -8.76 -8.64
N PHE A 21 -5.48 -8.59 -7.33
CA PHE A 21 -4.36 -8.66 -6.39
C PHE A 21 -4.05 -10.13 -6.06
N ASN A 22 -3.55 -10.86 -7.06
CA ASN A 22 -3.11 -12.25 -6.89
C ASN A 22 -1.77 -12.32 -6.15
N ASN A 23 -1.27 -13.53 -5.89
CA ASN A 23 -0.03 -13.73 -5.13
C ASN A 23 1.17 -12.99 -5.74
N SER A 24 1.31 -13.00 -7.07
CA SER A 24 2.45 -12.31 -7.72
C SER A 24 2.39 -10.80 -7.52
N VAL A 25 1.19 -10.21 -7.56
CA VAL A 25 0.99 -8.77 -7.31
C VAL A 25 1.33 -8.42 -5.87
N VAL A 26 0.78 -9.18 -4.91
CA VAL A 26 0.97 -8.89 -3.48
C VAL A 26 2.43 -9.03 -3.06
N GLU A 27 3.10 -10.08 -3.50
CA GLU A 27 4.50 -10.34 -3.14
C GLU A 27 5.47 -9.29 -3.69
N ASN A 28 5.13 -8.67 -4.83
CA ASN A 28 6.00 -7.73 -5.52
C ASN A 28 5.41 -6.32 -5.59
N PHE A 29 4.33 -6.06 -4.85
CA PHE A 29 3.55 -4.82 -4.95
C PHE A 29 4.40 -3.58 -4.69
N ASP A 30 5.11 -3.54 -3.58
CA ASP A 30 5.88 -2.35 -3.19
C ASP A 30 6.95 -2.02 -4.22
N LYS A 31 7.65 -3.02 -4.72
CA LYS A 31 8.68 -2.84 -5.75
C LYS A 31 8.06 -2.35 -7.06
N HIS A 32 6.92 -2.92 -7.46
CA HIS A 32 6.22 -2.51 -8.67
C HIS A 32 5.70 -1.08 -8.58
N ILE A 33 5.11 -0.71 -7.46
CA ILE A 33 4.61 0.66 -7.23
C ILE A 33 5.75 1.68 -7.29
N LEU A 34 6.89 1.39 -6.67
CA LEU A 34 8.06 2.27 -6.70
C LEU A 34 8.58 2.51 -8.11
N SER A 35 8.47 1.51 -9.00
CA SER A 35 8.91 1.63 -10.39
C SER A 35 7.83 2.18 -11.33
N SER A 36 6.56 2.13 -10.97
CA SER A 36 5.43 2.49 -11.83
C SER A 36 4.87 3.88 -11.56
N ILE A 37 4.92 4.34 -10.32
CA ILE A 37 4.37 5.64 -9.93
C ILE A 37 5.53 6.60 -9.65
N PRO A 38 5.71 7.64 -10.50
CA PRO A 38 6.74 8.64 -10.25
C PRO A 38 6.57 9.31 -8.88
N GLN A 39 7.68 9.52 -8.19
CA GLN A 39 7.70 10.20 -6.88
C GLN A 39 6.84 9.54 -5.79
N TYR A 40 6.62 8.24 -5.88
CA TYR A 40 5.78 7.53 -4.92
C TYR A 40 6.22 7.74 -3.47
N LYS A 41 7.52 7.62 -3.18
CA LYS A 41 8.06 7.87 -1.84
C LYS A 41 7.84 9.30 -1.37
N ASP A 42 8.02 10.26 -2.26
CA ASP A 42 7.81 11.68 -1.93
C ASP A 42 6.35 11.95 -1.60
N ILE A 43 5.42 11.36 -2.36
CA ILE A 43 3.98 11.45 -2.08
C ILE A 43 3.67 10.90 -0.69
N GLN A 44 4.21 9.73 -0.33
CA GLN A 44 4.01 9.15 1.00
C GLN A 44 4.53 10.08 2.11
N ASN A 45 5.68 10.69 1.91
CA ASN A 45 6.26 11.63 2.85
C ASN A 45 5.42 12.91 2.97
N TYR A 46 4.90 13.44 1.87
CA TYR A 46 4.02 14.61 1.89
C TYR A 46 2.72 14.34 2.64
N ILE A 47 2.12 13.17 2.42
CA ILE A 47 0.93 12.77 3.16
C ILE A 47 1.23 12.70 4.66
N ALA A 48 2.37 12.14 5.03
CA ALA A 48 2.79 12.07 6.43
C ALA A 48 3.02 13.45 7.05
N ASP A 49 3.67 14.36 6.31
CA ASP A 49 3.91 15.73 6.76
C ASP A 49 2.60 16.49 6.98
N ILE A 50 1.68 16.41 6.02
CA ILE A 50 0.38 17.09 6.11
C ILE A 50 -0.46 16.51 7.26
N SER A 51 -0.39 15.20 7.47
CA SER A 51 -1.16 14.53 8.52
C SER A 51 -0.85 15.06 9.92
N GLU A 52 0.36 15.54 10.15
CA GLU A 52 0.74 16.11 11.44
C GLU A 52 -0.13 17.32 11.83
N TRP A 53 -0.67 18.05 10.87
CA TRP A 53 -1.53 19.21 11.13
C TRP A 53 -2.92 18.82 11.64
N PHE A 54 -3.35 17.60 11.38
CA PHE A 54 -4.72 17.16 11.70
C PHE A 54 -4.78 16.13 12.82
N LEU A 55 -3.73 15.35 13.00
CA LEU A 55 -3.73 14.23 13.94
C LEU A 55 -3.31 14.66 15.34
N LYS A 56 -4.10 14.22 16.30
CA LYS A 56 -3.90 14.46 17.73
C LYS A 56 -3.68 13.13 18.45
N GLU A 57 -3.34 13.18 19.71
CA GLU A 57 -3.22 11.98 20.55
C GLU A 57 -4.51 11.16 20.50
N ASN A 58 -4.38 9.87 20.26
CA ASN A 58 -5.48 8.90 20.12
C ASN A 58 -6.39 9.12 18.90
N SER A 59 -6.00 9.95 17.93
CA SER A 59 -6.75 10.06 16.67
C SER A 59 -6.87 8.71 15.98
N ARG A 60 -7.99 8.50 15.32
CA ARG A 60 -8.22 7.32 14.48
C ARG A 60 -7.98 7.66 13.02
N VAL A 61 -7.13 6.89 12.37
CA VAL A 61 -6.75 7.08 10.96
C VAL A 61 -7.29 5.92 10.15
N TYR A 62 -8.19 6.21 9.23
CA TYR A 62 -8.73 5.22 8.30
C TYR A 62 -7.95 5.29 6.99
N ASP A 63 -7.36 4.17 6.58
CA ASP A 63 -6.69 4.03 5.30
C ASP A 63 -7.50 3.07 4.42
N VAL A 64 -8.27 3.62 3.51
CA VAL A 64 -9.13 2.84 2.61
C VAL A 64 -8.34 2.45 1.37
N GLY A 65 -8.25 1.15 1.11
CA GLY A 65 -7.34 0.63 0.08
C GLY A 65 -5.90 0.66 0.54
N CYS A 66 -5.65 0.23 1.78
CA CYS A 66 -4.35 0.41 2.44
C CYS A 66 -3.22 -0.42 1.80
N SER A 67 -3.53 -1.44 1.02
CA SER A 67 -2.53 -2.31 0.41
C SER A 67 -1.56 -2.88 1.46
N THR A 68 -0.28 -2.63 1.31
CA THR A 68 0.77 -3.07 2.24
C THR A 68 1.02 -2.08 3.38
N SER A 69 0.19 -1.05 3.50
CA SER A 69 0.24 -0.03 4.57
C SER A 69 1.45 0.91 4.54
N ASN A 70 1.97 1.20 3.37
CA ASN A 70 3.08 2.14 3.24
C ASN A 70 2.72 3.55 3.72
N THR A 71 1.50 4.01 3.46
CA THR A 71 1.02 5.32 3.91
C THR A 71 0.91 5.39 5.43
N THR A 72 0.28 4.39 6.05
CA THR A 72 0.14 4.35 7.51
C THR A 72 1.50 4.27 8.20
N TYR A 73 2.41 3.50 7.63
CA TYR A 73 3.78 3.41 8.14
C TYR A 73 4.50 4.75 8.09
N ALA A 74 4.41 5.47 6.96
CA ALA A 74 5.01 6.79 6.82
C ALA A 74 4.44 7.79 7.84
N ILE A 75 3.12 7.77 8.05
CA ILE A 75 2.46 8.61 9.05
C ILE A 75 2.97 8.27 10.47
N SER A 76 3.07 6.98 10.79
CA SER A 76 3.51 6.53 12.12
C SER A 76 4.94 6.95 12.44
N LEU A 77 5.82 6.99 11.44
CA LEU A 77 7.20 7.43 11.64
C LEU A 77 7.32 8.93 11.92
N LYS A 78 6.45 9.73 11.32
CA LYS A 78 6.49 11.19 11.44
C LYS A 78 5.74 11.73 12.64
N ASN A 79 4.67 11.09 13.05
CA ASN A 79 3.78 11.60 14.08
C ASN A 79 4.20 11.08 15.47
N LYS A 80 4.39 11.99 16.41
CA LYS A 80 4.76 11.66 17.79
C LYS A 80 3.58 11.18 18.63
N ASN A 81 2.36 11.47 18.19
CA ASN A 81 1.15 11.08 18.92
C ASN A 81 0.89 9.57 18.76
N LYS A 82 0.26 9.01 19.79
CA LYS A 82 -0.29 7.66 19.68
C LYS A 82 -1.51 7.69 18.77
N LEU A 83 -1.48 6.91 17.71
CA LEU A 83 -2.54 6.86 16.69
C LEU A 83 -3.16 5.47 16.62
N ASN A 84 -4.42 5.42 16.24
CA ASN A 84 -5.16 4.19 16.02
C ASN A 84 -5.44 4.05 14.51
N PHE A 85 -4.74 3.14 13.85
CA PHE A 85 -4.90 2.91 12.42
C PHE A 85 -5.95 1.84 12.14
N VAL A 86 -6.82 2.13 11.19
CA VAL A 86 -7.77 1.18 10.65
C VAL A 86 -7.50 1.03 9.16
N CYS A 87 -6.91 -0.10 8.79
CA CYS A 87 -6.54 -0.39 7.41
C CYS A 87 -7.63 -1.25 6.77
N ILE A 88 -8.13 -0.81 5.63
CA ILE A 88 -9.21 -1.46 4.90
C ILE A 88 -8.74 -1.80 3.49
N ASP A 89 -8.86 -3.06 3.11
CA ASP A 89 -8.56 -3.51 1.76
C ASP A 89 -9.42 -4.72 1.40
N ILE A 90 -9.81 -4.82 0.15
CA ILE A 90 -10.57 -5.98 -0.35
C ILE A 90 -9.70 -7.22 -0.46
N SER A 91 -8.39 -7.06 -0.54
CA SER A 91 -7.44 -8.16 -0.64
C SER A 91 -7.03 -8.65 0.74
N LYS A 92 -7.44 -9.85 1.10
CA LYS A 92 -7.02 -10.50 2.36
C LYS A 92 -5.51 -10.66 2.41
N LYS A 93 -4.88 -10.95 1.28
CA LYS A 93 -3.44 -11.13 1.18
C LYS A 93 -2.68 -9.82 1.46
N MET A 94 -3.18 -8.70 0.94
CA MET A 94 -2.63 -7.37 1.25
C MET A 94 -2.73 -7.06 2.75
N LEU A 95 -3.86 -7.37 3.38
CA LEU A 95 -4.04 -7.16 4.81
C LEU A 95 -3.09 -8.02 5.65
N GLU A 96 -2.81 -9.25 5.21
CA GLU A 96 -1.82 -10.11 5.88
C GLU A 96 -0.42 -9.50 5.83
N VAL A 97 -0.01 -8.96 4.70
CA VAL A 97 1.26 -8.25 4.55
C VAL A 97 1.27 -6.96 5.37
N SER A 98 0.18 -6.22 5.34
CA SER A 98 -0.01 -4.99 6.12
C SER A 98 0.22 -5.19 7.61
N LYS A 99 -0.26 -6.28 8.18
CA LYS A 99 -0.11 -6.60 9.62
C LYS A 99 1.33 -6.83 10.04
N LYS A 100 2.23 -7.14 9.11
CA LYS A 100 3.65 -7.37 9.39
C LYS A 100 4.47 -6.10 9.41
N ASN A 101 3.93 -5.01 8.93
CA ASN A 101 4.63 -3.72 8.80
C ASN A 101 4.45 -2.84 10.03
#